data_c6135ad79b5d3a8e957f9ea0d1042d15
#
_entry.id   c6135ad79b5d3a8e957f9ea0d1042d15
#
_cell.length_a   1.000
_cell.length_b   1.000
_cell.length_c   1.000
_cell.angle_alpha   90.00
_cell.angle_beta   90.00
_cell.angle_gamma   90.00
#
_symmetry.space_group_name_H-M   'P 1'
#
loop_
_entity.id
_entity.type
_entity.pdbx_description
1 polymer ?
#
loop_
_entity_poly.entity_id
_entity_poly.type
_entity_poly.pdbx_seq_one_letter_code
_entity_poly.pdbx_strand_id
1 'polypeptide(L)'
;MTERSIYSLYERDKRGKLTIRALIDVLDKAVAENAPVIFMCRKAYWLYRSLRSCLRDWDKKYGSLVVLSNRFVIKESISTLDDQYHTVYVFDDTVNTGRSLYQIYEFIMRMNPNLEIKMVVACAPESKLELKNKLMMQEDDSALVERFFESLTICYYVGIDEIGWIS
;
A
#
# COMPACT_ATOMS: atom_id res chain seq x y z
N MET A 1 -21.04 5.40 -4.09
CA MET A 1 -20.28 4.90 -5.25
C MET A 1 -20.20 3.39 -5.15
N THR A 2 -20.57 2.66 -6.20
CA THR A 2 -20.51 1.19 -6.23
C THR A 2 -19.07 0.71 -6.50
N GLU A 3 -18.74 -0.52 -6.09
CA GLU A 3 -17.42 -1.12 -6.35
C GLU A 3 -17.08 -1.16 -7.85
N ARG A 4 -18.05 -1.47 -8.71
CA ARG A 4 -17.87 -1.43 -10.18
C ARG A 4 -17.55 -0.03 -10.72
N SER A 5 -18.12 1.01 -10.14
CA SER A 5 -17.85 2.40 -10.57
C SER A 5 -16.42 2.85 -10.22
N ILE A 6 -15.87 2.37 -9.11
CA ILE A 6 -14.49 2.66 -8.72
C ILE A 6 -13.50 2.01 -9.69
N TYR A 7 -13.66 0.72 -9.98
CA TYR A 7 -12.84 0.02 -10.97
C TYR A 7 -12.87 0.73 -12.34
N SER A 8 -14.07 1.09 -12.82
CA SER A 8 -14.25 1.80 -14.07
C SER A 8 -13.53 3.15 -14.12
N LEU A 9 -13.45 3.88 -13.01
CA LEU A 9 -12.69 5.13 -12.92
C LEU A 9 -11.18 4.89 -13.08
N TYR A 10 -10.64 3.90 -12.37
CA TYR A 10 -9.22 3.56 -12.48
C TYR A 10 -8.84 3.00 -13.86
N GLU A 11 -9.75 2.30 -14.55
CA GLU A 11 -9.49 1.72 -15.86
C GLU A 11 -9.46 2.74 -16.99
N ARG A 12 -10.07 3.92 -16.81
CA ARG A 12 -10.21 4.94 -17.86
C ARG A 12 -8.95 5.75 -18.16
N ASP A 13 -8.03 5.87 -17.24
CA ASP A 13 -6.84 6.67 -17.45
C ASP A 13 -5.54 5.88 -17.21
N LYS A 14 -4.45 6.46 -17.70
CA LYS A 14 -3.11 5.86 -17.62
C LYS A 14 -2.67 5.57 -16.19
N ARG A 15 -2.89 6.53 -15.29
CA ARG A 15 -2.51 6.39 -13.88
C ARG A 15 -3.32 5.31 -13.17
N GLY A 16 -4.62 5.28 -13.42
CA GLY A 16 -5.49 4.24 -12.89
C GLY A 16 -5.06 2.85 -13.34
N LYS A 17 -4.71 2.67 -14.61
CA LYS A 17 -4.18 1.42 -15.14
C LYS A 17 -2.86 1.01 -14.49
N LEU A 18 -1.96 1.96 -14.27
CA LEU A 18 -0.69 1.72 -13.56
C LEU A 18 -0.92 1.33 -12.10
N THR A 19 -1.88 1.97 -11.44
CA THR A 19 -2.27 1.64 -10.07
C THR A 19 -2.81 0.21 -9.96
N ILE A 20 -3.69 -0.19 -10.88
CA ILE A 20 -4.22 -1.56 -10.95
C ILE A 20 -3.08 -2.56 -11.17
N ARG A 21 -2.16 -2.27 -12.09
CA ARG A 21 -1.00 -3.12 -12.36
C ARG A 21 -0.12 -3.28 -11.12
N ALA A 22 0.19 -2.20 -10.42
CA ALA A 22 0.99 -2.24 -9.20
C ALA A 22 0.29 -3.04 -8.08
N LEU A 23 -1.03 -2.89 -7.94
CA LEU A 23 -1.81 -3.64 -6.97
C LEU A 23 -1.80 -5.14 -7.26
N ILE A 24 -2.01 -5.54 -8.50
CA ILE A 24 -1.97 -6.95 -8.92
C ILE A 24 -0.56 -7.54 -8.69
N ASP A 25 0.49 -6.79 -8.99
CA ASP A 25 1.87 -7.23 -8.76
C ASP A 25 2.15 -7.48 -7.26
N VAL A 26 1.66 -6.60 -6.40
CA VAL A 26 1.75 -6.80 -4.93
C VAL A 26 1.00 -8.04 -4.48
N LEU A 27 -0.21 -8.26 -4.99
CA LEU A 27 -0.99 -9.46 -4.65
C LEU A 27 -0.29 -10.74 -5.11
N ASP A 28 0.28 -10.75 -6.32
CA ASP A 28 1.02 -11.90 -6.85
C ASP A 28 2.26 -12.21 -5.98
N LYS A 29 3.00 -11.20 -5.58
CA LYS A 29 4.15 -11.34 -4.66
C LYS A 29 3.72 -11.81 -3.28
N ALA A 30 2.65 -11.25 -2.74
CA ALA A 30 2.12 -11.65 -1.44
C ALA A 30 1.67 -13.12 -1.42
N VAL A 31 1.03 -13.61 -2.48
CA VAL A 31 0.70 -15.05 -2.63
C VAL A 31 1.97 -15.89 -2.65
N ALA A 32 2.97 -15.51 -3.45
CA ALA A 32 4.22 -16.26 -3.59
C ALA A 32 5.02 -16.33 -2.28
N GLU A 33 4.98 -15.27 -1.48
CA GLU A 33 5.69 -15.15 -0.20
C GLU A 33 4.84 -15.56 1.01
N ASN A 34 3.59 -15.94 0.82
CA ASN A 34 2.63 -16.18 1.91
C ASN A 34 2.57 -14.99 2.89
N ALA A 35 2.44 -13.79 2.37
CA ALA A 35 2.45 -12.57 3.14
C ALA A 35 1.06 -11.92 3.19
N PRO A 36 0.61 -11.40 4.34
CA PRO A 36 -0.58 -10.57 4.41
C PRO A 36 -0.38 -9.23 3.72
N VAL A 37 -1.47 -8.61 3.30
CA VAL A 37 -1.49 -7.30 2.65
C VAL A 37 -2.36 -6.34 3.43
N ILE A 38 -1.82 -5.17 3.74
CA ILE A 38 -2.55 -4.05 4.34
C ILE A 38 -2.78 -2.99 3.26
N PHE A 39 -4.02 -2.69 2.97
CA PHE A 39 -4.40 -1.62 2.04
C PHE A 39 -4.70 -0.33 2.80
N MET A 40 -4.11 0.77 2.33
CA MET A 40 -4.39 2.09 2.89
C MET A 40 -5.80 2.55 2.55
N CYS A 41 -6.51 3.06 3.53
CA CYS A 41 -7.84 3.63 3.36
C CYS A 41 -7.74 5.12 2.89
N ARG A 42 -8.63 5.49 2.02
CA ARG A 42 -9.81 4.75 1.52
C ARG A 42 -9.55 4.17 0.13
N LYS A 43 -8.77 4.87 -0.70
CA LYS A 43 -8.67 4.60 -2.14
C LYS A 43 -8.12 3.22 -2.46
N ALA A 44 -6.95 2.87 -1.91
CA ALA A 44 -6.34 1.57 -2.19
C ALA A 44 -7.21 0.39 -1.74
N TYR A 45 -7.80 0.48 -0.55
CA TYR A 45 -8.69 -0.57 -0.05
C TYR A 45 -9.98 -0.71 -0.87
N TRP A 46 -10.56 0.42 -1.31
CA TRP A 46 -11.75 0.39 -2.16
C TRP A 46 -11.44 -0.16 -3.56
N LEU A 47 -10.26 0.18 -4.11
CA LEU A 47 -9.80 -0.38 -5.38
C LEU A 47 -9.64 -1.91 -5.28
N TYR A 48 -9.01 -2.40 -4.22
CA TYR A 48 -8.89 -3.83 -3.95
C TYR A 48 -10.26 -4.52 -3.94
N ARG A 49 -11.22 -3.99 -3.19
CA ARG A 49 -12.59 -4.54 -3.13
C ARG A 49 -13.29 -4.53 -4.48
N SER A 50 -13.09 -3.45 -5.24
CA SER A 50 -13.64 -3.30 -6.58
C SER A 50 -13.07 -4.35 -7.55
N LEU A 51 -11.77 -4.56 -7.53
CA LEU A 51 -11.11 -5.60 -8.35
C LEU A 51 -11.62 -7.00 -8.00
N ARG A 52 -11.75 -7.29 -6.72
CA ARG A 52 -12.30 -8.58 -6.25
C ARG A 52 -13.70 -8.84 -6.80
N SER A 53 -14.53 -7.80 -6.89
CA SER A 53 -15.91 -7.92 -7.40
C SER A 53 -16.00 -8.02 -8.91
N CYS A 54 -15.00 -7.53 -9.65
CA CYS A 54 -15.04 -7.40 -11.10
C CYS A 54 -14.27 -8.48 -11.85
N LEU A 55 -13.23 -9.03 -11.25
CA LEU A 55 -12.36 -10.00 -11.91
C LEU A 55 -12.81 -11.44 -11.62
N ARG A 56 -12.86 -12.25 -12.68
CA ARG A 56 -13.15 -13.69 -12.57
C ARG A 56 -11.99 -14.41 -11.87
N ASP A 57 -12.31 -15.51 -11.20
CA ASP A 57 -11.34 -16.38 -10.53
C ASP A 57 -10.49 -15.69 -9.44
N TRP A 58 -10.93 -14.52 -8.96
CA TRP A 58 -10.24 -13.79 -7.90
C TRP A 58 -9.99 -14.65 -6.66
N ASP A 59 -11.04 -15.29 -6.14
CA ASP A 59 -10.95 -16.09 -4.93
C ASP A 59 -10.07 -17.33 -5.12
N LYS A 60 -10.00 -17.89 -6.33
CA LYS A 60 -9.10 -18.99 -6.65
C LYS A 60 -7.63 -18.55 -6.58
N LYS A 61 -7.32 -17.36 -7.04
CA LYS A 61 -5.94 -16.84 -7.11
C LYS A 61 -5.50 -16.19 -5.80
N TYR A 62 -6.37 -15.40 -5.17
CA TYR A 62 -6.04 -14.54 -4.03
C TYR A 62 -6.87 -14.82 -2.78
N GLY A 63 -7.78 -15.80 -2.79
CA GLY A 63 -8.69 -16.06 -1.68
C GLY A 63 -8.03 -16.54 -0.40
N SER A 64 -6.79 -17.03 -0.48
CA SER A 64 -6.00 -17.44 0.69
C SER A 64 -5.27 -16.29 1.37
N LEU A 65 -5.18 -15.11 0.74
CA LEU A 65 -4.49 -13.96 1.31
C LEU A 65 -5.25 -13.38 2.51
N VAL A 66 -4.52 -13.08 3.56
CA VAL A 66 -5.01 -12.22 4.64
C VAL A 66 -4.91 -10.78 4.18
N VAL A 67 -6.04 -10.12 4.06
CA VAL A 67 -6.15 -8.73 3.64
C VAL A 67 -6.73 -7.89 4.77
N LEU A 68 -6.01 -6.84 5.13
CA LEU A 68 -6.37 -5.89 6.17
C LEU A 68 -6.47 -4.48 5.58
N SER A 69 -7.26 -3.65 6.22
CA SER A 69 -7.29 -2.21 5.98
C SER A 69 -6.56 -1.51 7.12
N ASN A 70 -5.82 -0.46 6.85
CA ASN A 70 -5.09 0.28 7.88
C ASN A 70 -6.01 0.85 8.99
N ARG A 71 -7.31 1.04 8.71
CA ARG A 71 -8.29 1.47 9.71
C ARG A 71 -8.68 0.38 10.71
N PHE A 72 -8.53 -0.87 10.32
CA PHE A 72 -8.85 -2.04 11.15
C PHE A 72 -7.61 -2.75 11.66
N VAL A 73 -6.44 -2.19 11.42
CA VAL A 73 -5.18 -2.68 11.99
C VAL A 73 -5.10 -2.23 13.44
N ILE A 74 -5.23 -3.19 14.33
CA ILE A 74 -5.11 -3.00 15.77
C ILE A 74 -3.90 -3.78 16.31
N LYS A 75 -3.48 -3.47 17.52
CA LYS A 75 -2.32 -4.10 18.15
C LYS A 75 -2.36 -5.62 18.09
N GLU A 76 -3.49 -6.20 18.42
CA GLU A 76 -3.70 -7.64 18.44
C GLU A 76 -3.57 -8.26 17.05
N SER A 77 -4.08 -7.59 16.02
CA SER A 77 -3.96 -8.07 14.63
C SER A 77 -2.51 -8.13 14.16
N ILE A 78 -1.70 -7.16 14.52
CA ILE A 78 -0.28 -7.11 14.12
C ILE A 78 0.57 -8.07 14.97
N SER A 79 0.32 -8.18 16.26
CA SER A 79 1.08 -9.09 17.12
C SER A 79 0.86 -10.57 16.76
N THR A 80 -0.34 -10.93 16.31
CA THR A 80 -0.65 -12.31 15.88
C THR A 80 -0.08 -12.67 14.52
N LEU A 81 0.33 -11.70 13.70
CA LEU A 81 0.97 -11.99 12.41
C LEU A 81 2.35 -12.66 12.57
N ASP A 82 3.05 -12.39 13.68
CA ASP A 82 4.43 -12.87 13.92
C ASP A 82 4.55 -14.40 13.92
N ASP A 83 3.56 -15.11 14.42
CA ASP A 83 3.60 -16.57 14.54
C ASP A 83 3.44 -17.30 13.19
N GLN A 84 2.94 -16.61 12.17
CA GLN A 84 2.55 -17.20 10.89
C GLN A 84 3.28 -16.59 9.68
N TYR A 85 3.73 -15.35 9.77
CA TYR A 85 4.27 -14.60 8.64
C TYR A 85 5.60 -13.94 8.97
N HIS A 86 6.50 -13.91 7.99
CA HIS A 86 7.78 -13.19 8.09
C HIS A 86 7.75 -11.83 7.43
N THR A 87 6.83 -11.64 6.49
CA THR A 87 6.72 -10.44 5.67
C THR A 87 5.28 -9.92 5.66
N VAL A 88 5.11 -8.61 5.63
CA VAL A 88 3.83 -7.93 5.39
C VAL A 88 3.99 -6.88 4.29
N TYR A 89 3.04 -6.84 3.37
CA TYR A 89 2.94 -5.78 2.37
C TYR A 89 1.98 -4.70 2.83
N VAL A 90 2.36 -3.44 2.64
CA VAL A 90 1.46 -2.28 2.80
C VAL A 90 1.38 -1.57 1.46
N PHE A 91 0.18 -1.41 0.95
CA PHE A 91 -0.06 -0.82 -0.36
C PHE A 91 -0.90 0.45 -0.30
N ASP A 92 -0.46 1.48 -1.03
CA ASP A 92 -1.23 2.68 -1.29
C ASP A 92 -1.24 3.04 -2.79
N ASP A 93 -2.28 3.69 -3.24
CA ASP A 93 -2.40 4.11 -4.64
C ASP A 93 -1.46 5.27 -4.98
N THR A 94 -1.30 6.20 -4.06
CA THR A 94 -0.48 7.40 -4.25
C THR A 94 0.10 7.88 -2.93
N VAL A 95 1.25 8.54 -3.00
CA VAL A 95 1.85 9.21 -1.86
C VAL A 95 1.94 10.70 -2.12
N ASN A 96 1.58 11.49 -1.13
CA ASN A 96 1.71 12.94 -1.16
C ASN A 96 2.85 13.43 -0.26
N THR A 97 2.70 13.24 1.05
CA THR A 97 3.75 13.57 2.03
C THR A 97 4.44 12.34 2.61
N GLY A 98 3.85 11.17 2.43
CA GLY A 98 4.34 9.91 3.01
C GLY A 98 3.98 9.72 4.50
N ARG A 99 3.39 10.71 5.15
CA ARG A 99 3.13 10.67 6.60
C ARG A 99 2.20 9.54 7.02
N SER A 100 1.11 9.33 6.32
CA SER A 100 0.17 8.23 6.64
C SER A 100 0.81 6.86 6.51
N LEU A 101 1.63 6.66 5.47
CA LEU A 101 2.39 5.43 5.28
C LEU A 101 3.46 5.26 6.36
N TYR A 102 4.16 6.32 6.71
CA TYR A 102 5.14 6.31 7.79
C TYR A 102 4.51 5.94 9.13
N GLN A 103 3.34 6.49 9.45
CA GLN A 103 2.62 6.17 10.68
C GLN A 103 2.25 4.70 10.79
N ILE A 104 1.77 4.07 9.72
CA ILE A 104 1.48 2.63 9.73
C ILE A 104 2.77 1.80 9.80
N TYR A 105 3.83 2.21 9.12
CA TYR A 105 5.15 1.59 9.22
C TYR A 105 5.66 1.60 10.66
N GLU A 106 5.67 2.77 11.31
CA GLU A 106 6.09 2.95 12.69
C GLU A 106 5.26 2.09 13.65
N PHE A 107 3.94 2.05 13.45
CA PHE A 107 3.04 1.23 14.25
C PHE A 107 3.38 -0.27 14.13
N ILE A 108 3.55 -0.78 12.93
CA ILE A 108 3.90 -2.20 12.70
C ILE A 108 5.27 -2.51 13.32
N MET A 109 6.26 -1.66 13.09
CA MET A 109 7.62 -1.84 13.65
C MET A 109 7.64 -1.90 15.17
N ARG A 110 6.81 -1.10 15.84
CA ARG A 110 6.70 -1.10 17.30
C ARG A 110 5.98 -2.32 17.84
N MET A 111 4.97 -2.80 17.11
CA MET A 111 4.15 -3.94 17.55
C MET A 111 4.82 -5.28 17.22
N ASN A 112 5.56 -5.35 16.13
CA ASN A 112 6.20 -6.57 15.67
C ASN A 112 7.53 -6.25 14.95
N PRO A 113 8.62 -6.05 15.70
CA PRO A 113 9.91 -5.66 15.13
C PRO A 113 10.58 -6.75 14.28
N ASN A 114 10.08 -7.98 14.31
CA ASN A 114 10.64 -9.11 13.56
C ASN A 114 10.01 -9.24 12.16
N LEU A 115 8.90 -8.54 11.90
CA LEU A 115 8.25 -8.53 10.59
C LEU A 115 9.05 -7.70 9.57
N GLU A 116 9.35 -8.29 8.42
CA GLU A 116 9.82 -7.53 7.27
C GLU A 116 8.65 -6.78 6.64
N ILE A 117 8.73 -5.45 6.63
CA ILE A 117 7.68 -4.59 6.10
C ILE A 117 8.07 -4.13 4.71
N LYS A 118 7.24 -4.43 3.72
CA LYS A 118 7.39 -3.97 2.33
C LYS A 118 6.31 -2.94 2.02
N MET A 119 6.72 -1.67 1.97
CA MET A 119 5.84 -0.55 1.64
C MET A 119 5.83 -0.33 0.14
N VAL A 120 4.66 -0.36 -0.49
CA VAL A 120 4.52 -0.20 -1.94
C VAL A 120 3.51 0.90 -2.25
N VAL A 121 3.94 1.85 -3.05
CA VAL A 121 3.10 2.93 -3.58
C VAL A 121 3.04 2.80 -5.10
N ALA A 122 1.85 2.84 -5.66
CA ALA A 122 1.69 2.74 -7.10
C ALA A 122 2.25 3.96 -7.81
N CYS A 123 1.84 5.15 -7.42
CA CYS A 123 2.21 6.39 -8.09
C CYS A 123 2.68 7.46 -7.11
N ALA A 124 3.70 8.21 -7.49
CA ALA A 124 4.16 9.39 -6.76
C ALA A 124 4.45 10.56 -7.71
N PRO A 125 4.13 11.80 -7.33
CA PRO A 125 4.45 12.98 -8.13
C PRO A 125 5.91 13.41 -8.01
N GLU A 126 6.56 13.01 -6.94
CA GLU A 126 7.92 13.43 -6.58
C GLU A 126 8.85 12.24 -6.45
N SER A 127 10.14 12.51 -6.55
CA SER A 127 11.16 11.50 -6.32
C SER A 127 11.15 11.01 -4.85
N LYS A 128 11.64 9.81 -4.66
CA LYS A 128 11.79 9.23 -3.32
C LYS A 128 12.65 10.12 -2.41
N LEU A 129 13.68 10.76 -2.96
CA LEU A 129 14.55 11.67 -2.21
C LEU A 129 13.81 12.93 -1.74
N GLU A 130 12.99 13.52 -2.59
CA GLU A 130 12.18 14.70 -2.23
C GLU A 130 11.17 14.38 -1.14
N LEU A 131 10.47 13.25 -1.25
CA LEU A 131 9.56 12.77 -0.23
C LEU A 131 10.27 12.53 1.11
N LYS A 132 11.45 11.91 1.06
CA LYS A 132 12.27 11.67 2.25
C LYS A 132 12.68 12.97 2.93
N ASN A 133 13.17 13.95 2.18
CA ASN A 133 13.56 15.25 2.73
C ASN A 133 12.38 15.95 3.40
N LYS A 134 11.20 15.91 2.80
CA LYS A 134 9.98 16.47 3.40
C LYS A 134 9.60 15.79 4.71
N LEU A 135 9.64 14.46 4.74
CA LEU A 135 9.28 13.70 5.94
C LEU A 135 10.31 13.90 7.05
N MET A 136 11.61 13.98 6.73
CA MET A 136 12.69 14.28 7.67
C MET A 136 12.52 15.64 8.38
N MET A 137 11.87 16.61 7.72
CA MET A 137 11.57 17.91 8.33
C MET A 137 10.38 17.86 9.31
N GLN A 138 9.57 16.81 9.26
CA GLN A 138 8.33 16.69 10.04
C GLN A 138 8.42 15.69 11.18
N GLU A 139 9.34 14.75 11.10
CA GLU A 139 9.48 13.65 12.06
C GLU A 139 10.82 13.72 12.81
N ASP A 140 10.79 13.46 14.11
CA ASP A 140 11.97 13.59 14.97
C ASP A 140 12.92 12.39 14.87
N ASP A 141 12.41 11.20 14.56
CA ASP A 141 13.20 9.98 14.45
C ASP A 141 13.74 9.78 13.02
N SER A 142 14.85 10.43 12.74
CA SER A 142 15.48 10.35 11.40
C SER A 142 15.94 8.94 11.03
N ALA A 143 16.39 8.14 11.99
CA ALA A 143 16.80 6.75 11.74
C ALA A 143 15.62 5.88 11.33
N LEU A 144 14.46 6.07 11.95
CA LEU A 144 13.23 5.36 11.58
C LEU A 144 12.72 5.80 10.20
N VAL A 145 12.80 7.10 9.90
CA VAL A 145 12.47 7.63 8.56
C VAL A 145 13.36 7.01 7.48
N GLU A 146 14.66 6.89 7.71
CA GLU A 146 15.59 6.20 6.79
C GLU A 146 15.14 4.76 6.52
N ARG A 147 14.87 4.00 7.57
CA ARG A 147 14.41 2.61 7.45
C ARG A 147 13.08 2.49 6.71
N PHE A 148 12.16 3.43 6.95
CA PHE A 148 10.91 3.50 6.20
C PHE A 148 11.16 3.66 4.69
N PHE A 149 12.03 4.59 4.29
CA PHE A 149 12.35 4.80 2.87
C PHE A 149 13.14 3.65 2.25
N GLU A 150 13.95 2.91 3.00
CA GLU A 150 14.57 1.67 2.55
C GLU A 150 13.52 0.59 2.24
N SER A 151 12.43 0.54 3.00
CA SER A 151 11.31 -0.40 2.78
C SER A 151 10.33 0.03 1.69
N LEU A 152 10.39 1.28 1.23
CA LEU A 152 9.45 1.88 0.31
C LEU A 152 9.85 1.65 -1.15
N THR A 153 8.93 1.08 -1.92
CA THR A 153 9.00 1.00 -3.38
C THR A 153 7.94 1.90 -3.99
N ILE A 154 8.35 2.80 -4.89
CA ILE A 154 7.45 3.59 -5.73
C ILE A 154 7.48 2.98 -7.12
N CYS A 155 6.34 2.48 -7.59
CA CYS A 155 6.27 1.75 -8.86
C CYS A 155 6.37 2.69 -10.07
N TYR A 156 5.69 3.85 -10.00
CA TYR A 156 5.62 4.80 -11.12
C TYR A 156 5.71 6.25 -10.63
N TYR A 157 6.46 7.06 -11.36
CA TYR A 157 6.49 8.50 -11.15
C TYR A 157 5.57 9.17 -12.18
N VAL A 158 4.60 9.95 -11.69
CA VAL A 158 3.56 10.57 -12.51
C VAL A 158 3.50 12.05 -12.19
N GLY A 159 3.61 12.92 -13.19
CA GLY A 159 3.60 14.37 -12.99
C GLY A 159 2.34 14.89 -12.29
N ILE A 160 2.46 16.04 -11.63
CA ILE A 160 1.36 16.65 -10.85
C ILE A 160 0.11 16.87 -11.70
N ASP A 161 0.28 17.23 -12.96
CA ASP A 161 -0.83 17.49 -13.91
C ASP A 161 -1.66 16.23 -14.22
N GLU A 162 -1.10 15.04 -14.00
CA GLU A 162 -1.76 13.76 -14.22
C GLU A 162 -2.44 13.20 -12.95
N ILE A 163 -2.32 13.89 -11.80
CA ILE A 163 -2.82 13.42 -10.49
C ILE A 163 -4.23 13.94 -10.17
N GLY A 164 -4.69 14.97 -10.88
CA GLY A 164 -5.76 15.85 -10.44
C GLY A 164 -7.17 15.28 -10.28
N TRP A 165 -7.47 14.09 -10.75
CA TRP A 165 -8.87 13.64 -10.82
C TRP A 165 -9.32 12.62 -9.75
N ILE A 166 -8.40 12.06 -8.98
CA ILE A 166 -8.71 11.13 -7.86
C ILE A 166 -8.55 11.81 -6.47
N SER A 167 -8.38 13.10 -6.44
CA SER A 167 -8.28 13.84 -5.18
C SER A 167 -9.62 13.87 -4.41
#